data_d6fd4f7ff42f83b98cfca3a4f233a206
#
_entry.id   d6fd4f7ff42f83b98cfca3a4f233a206
#
_cell.length_a   1.000
_cell.length_b   1.000
_cell.length_c   1.000
_cell.angle_alpha   90.00
_cell.angle_beta   90.00
_cell.angle_gamma   90.00
#
_symmetry.space_group_name_H-M   'P 1'
#
loop_
_entity.id
_entity.type
_entity.pdbx_description
1 polymer ?
#
loop_
_entity_poly.entity_id
_entity_poly.type
_entity_poly.pdbx_seq_one_letter_code
_entity_poly.pdbx_strand_id
1 'polypeptide(L)'
;MYSSAYVWAKVLGHMENRLTAAVVSTWFDDVEVVELTDTRLVLYSPSDYRKEIILRRCADYIKDAMRELFEMDVELVVLGEDEMAAYRQPARKKPEFIEFNPQFTFDRFVVGSSNRFAHAAALAVANNPAETYNPLFIYGPSGLGKTHLLY
;
A
#
# COMPACT_ATOMS: atom_id res chain seq x y z
N MET A 1 7.74 -10.53 20.63
CA MET A 1 7.12 -9.45 19.79
C MET A 1 5.82 -9.06 20.47
N TYR A 2 5.69 -7.84 20.91
CA TYR A 2 4.46 -7.35 21.57
C TYR A 2 3.37 -7.07 20.52
N SER A 3 2.09 -7.28 20.89
CA SER A 3 1.00 -6.90 19.98
C SER A 3 0.89 -5.37 19.89
N SER A 4 0.46 -4.87 18.73
CA SER A 4 0.26 -3.42 18.52
C SER A 4 -0.70 -2.81 19.55
N ALA A 5 -1.76 -3.55 19.91
CA ALA A 5 -2.71 -3.14 20.94
C ALA A 5 -2.06 -3.01 22.33
N TYR A 6 -1.17 -3.93 22.70
CA TYR A 6 -0.45 -3.85 23.98
C TYR A 6 0.49 -2.64 24.01
N VAL A 7 1.28 -2.45 22.94
CA VAL A 7 2.19 -1.31 22.83
C VAL A 7 1.41 0.01 22.92
N TRP A 8 0.30 0.12 22.20
CA TRP A 8 -0.53 1.32 22.19
C TRP A 8 -1.12 1.63 23.58
N ALA A 9 -1.67 0.63 24.27
CA ALA A 9 -2.19 0.80 25.62
C ALA A 9 -1.10 1.32 26.59
N LYS A 10 0.14 0.82 26.47
CA LYS A 10 1.27 1.28 27.27
C LYS A 10 1.67 2.72 26.95
N VAL A 11 1.67 3.08 25.67
CA VAL A 11 1.94 4.46 25.22
C VAL A 11 0.90 5.43 25.78
N LEU A 12 -0.37 5.11 25.69
CA LEU A 12 -1.44 5.94 26.25
C LEU A 12 -1.31 6.10 27.78
N GLY A 13 -1.08 4.99 28.50
CA GLY A 13 -0.86 5.04 29.94
C GLY A 13 0.38 5.86 30.36
N HIS A 14 1.45 5.82 29.54
CA HIS A 14 2.63 6.66 29.78
C HIS A 14 2.33 8.14 29.52
N MET A 15 1.54 8.45 28.49
CA MET A 15 1.13 9.82 28.20
C MET A 15 0.25 10.43 29.29
N GLU A 16 -0.56 9.63 29.99
CA GLU A 16 -1.38 10.10 31.14
C GLU A 16 -0.54 10.64 32.29
N ASN A 17 0.71 10.25 32.42
CA ASN A 17 1.62 10.83 33.40
C ASN A 17 2.07 12.26 33.06
N ARG A 18 2.01 12.64 31.79
CA ARG A 18 2.41 13.98 31.30
C ARG A 18 1.21 14.83 30.88
N LEU A 19 0.14 14.17 30.45
CA LEU A 19 -1.15 14.77 30.10
C LEU A 19 -2.20 14.19 31.05
N THR A 20 -3.29 14.91 31.33
CA THR A 20 -4.35 14.33 32.15
C THR A 20 -5.08 13.21 31.40
N ALA A 21 -5.61 12.21 32.12
CA ALA A 21 -6.38 11.11 31.52
C ALA A 21 -7.55 11.64 30.67
N ALA A 22 -8.19 12.73 31.09
CA ALA A 22 -9.26 13.38 30.32
C ALA A 22 -8.79 13.91 28.97
N VAL A 23 -7.57 14.43 28.87
CA VAL A 23 -6.99 14.89 27.59
C VAL A 23 -6.67 13.70 26.72
N VAL A 24 -6.07 12.65 27.26
CA VAL A 24 -5.73 11.44 26.50
C VAL A 24 -7.01 10.80 25.95
N SER A 25 -8.05 10.58 26.77
CA SER A 25 -9.30 10.01 26.29
C SER A 25 -9.98 10.88 25.24
N THR A 26 -9.98 12.21 25.39
CA THR A 26 -10.62 13.12 24.43
C THR A 26 -10.02 13.02 23.02
N TRP A 27 -8.70 12.83 22.91
CA TRP A 27 -8.00 12.85 21.61
C TRP A 27 -7.76 11.47 21.03
N PHE A 28 -7.72 10.41 21.88
CA PHE A 28 -7.29 9.09 21.45
C PHE A 28 -8.34 7.98 21.57
N ASP A 29 -9.56 8.28 22.07
CA ASP A 29 -10.61 7.28 22.29
C ASP A 29 -11.00 6.51 21.03
N ASP A 30 -11.05 7.21 19.89
CA ASP A 30 -11.39 6.64 18.57
C ASP A 30 -10.15 6.38 17.68
N VAL A 31 -8.95 6.43 18.25
CA VAL A 31 -7.72 6.24 17.48
C VAL A 31 -7.31 4.78 17.45
N GLU A 32 -7.13 4.24 16.26
CA GLU A 32 -6.71 2.86 16.04
C GLU A 32 -5.26 2.77 15.54
N VAL A 33 -4.53 1.75 15.99
CA VAL A 33 -3.23 1.42 15.43
C VAL A 33 -3.42 0.59 14.16
N VAL A 34 -3.03 1.16 13.03
CA VAL A 34 -3.11 0.51 11.72
C VAL A 34 -1.90 -0.36 11.45
N GLU A 35 -0.72 0.17 11.76
CA GLU A 35 0.55 -0.52 11.56
C GLU A 35 1.56 -0.10 12.62
N LEU A 36 2.33 -1.06 13.10
CA LEU A 36 3.45 -0.85 13.99
C LEU A 36 4.64 -1.69 13.52
N THR A 37 5.72 -1.00 13.19
CA THR A 37 7.03 -1.60 12.87
C THR A 37 8.11 -1.00 13.77
N ASP A 38 9.33 -1.49 13.68
CA ASP A 38 10.46 -0.98 14.48
C ASP A 38 10.79 0.49 14.20
N THR A 39 10.37 1.01 13.03
CA THR A 39 10.68 2.36 12.57
C THR A 39 9.45 3.22 12.28
N ARG A 40 8.25 2.67 12.35
CA ARG A 40 7.04 3.37 11.94
C ARG A 40 5.82 2.99 12.78
N LEU A 41 5.09 4.01 13.21
CA LEU A 41 3.78 3.89 13.86
C LEU A 41 2.73 4.60 13.02
N VAL A 42 1.76 3.86 12.49
CA VAL A 42 0.64 4.39 11.71
C VAL A 42 -0.62 4.30 12.56
N LEU A 43 -1.22 5.44 12.81
CA LEU A 43 -2.48 5.59 13.52
C LEU A 43 -3.59 6.01 12.53
N TYR A 44 -4.82 5.64 12.83
CA TYR A 44 -6.00 6.14 12.16
C TYR A 44 -6.85 6.96 13.12
N SER A 45 -7.32 8.11 12.66
CA SER A 45 -8.30 8.95 13.36
C SER A 45 -9.45 9.29 12.42
N PRO A 46 -10.72 9.00 12.77
CA PRO A 46 -11.87 9.31 11.91
C PRO A 46 -12.15 10.81 11.79
N SER A 47 -11.47 11.64 12.57
CA SER A 47 -11.65 13.10 12.59
C SER A 47 -10.36 13.80 12.16
N ASP A 48 -10.42 14.54 11.05
CA ASP A 48 -9.30 15.36 10.56
C ASP A 48 -8.86 16.42 11.58
N TYR A 49 -9.80 16.96 12.35
CA TYR A 49 -9.47 17.89 13.41
C TYR A 49 -8.64 17.23 14.52
N ARG A 50 -9.04 16.02 14.97
CA ARG A 50 -8.26 15.24 15.95
C ARG A 50 -6.89 14.86 15.39
N LYS A 51 -6.83 14.41 14.15
CA LYS A 51 -5.56 14.12 13.45
C LYS A 51 -4.61 15.30 13.53
N GLU A 52 -5.08 16.51 13.22
CA GLU A 52 -4.24 17.70 13.25
C GLU A 52 -3.75 18.02 14.67
N ILE A 53 -4.61 17.91 15.69
CA ILE A 53 -4.22 18.10 17.09
C ILE A 53 -3.21 17.06 17.54
N ILE A 54 -3.39 15.78 17.17
CA ILE A 54 -2.45 14.71 17.50
C ILE A 54 -1.08 15.01 16.90
N LEU A 55 -1.03 15.36 15.62
CA LEU A 55 0.23 15.66 14.93
C LEU A 55 0.93 16.90 15.48
N ARG A 56 0.17 17.95 15.82
CA ARG A 56 0.77 19.22 16.27
C ARG A 56 1.12 19.26 17.75
N ARG A 57 0.36 18.55 18.60
CA ARG A 57 0.49 18.69 20.05
C ARG A 57 0.86 17.41 20.78
N CYS A 58 0.57 16.26 20.22
CA CYS A 58 0.77 14.97 20.90
C CYS A 58 1.88 14.11 20.26
N ALA A 59 2.36 14.46 19.06
CA ALA A 59 3.34 13.67 18.34
C ALA A 59 4.61 13.42 19.14
N ASP A 60 5.15 14.45 19.80
CA ASP A 60 6.37 14.34 20.60
C ASP A 60 6.16 13.43 21.82
N TYR A 61 5.02 13.54 22.50
CA TYR A 61 4.68 12.66 23.64
C TYR A 61 4.57 11.19 23.21
N ILE A 62 4.02 10.90 22.02
CA ILE A 62 3.93 9.54 21.48
C ILE A 62 5.33 9.01 21.16
N LYS A 63 6.16 9.79 20.48
CA LYS A 63 7.53 9.40 20.12
C LYS A 63 8.41 9.20 21.36
N ASP A 64 8.30 10.09 22.33
CA ASP A 64 9.00 9.96 23.60
C ASP A 64 8.58 8.70 24.34
N ALA A 65 7.28 8.42 24.42
CA ALA A 65 6.78 7.21 25.04
C ALA A 65 7.28 5.94 24.33
N MET A 66 7.30 5.93 22.98
CA MET A 66 7.85 4.81 22.22
C MET A 66 9.35 4.60 22.49
N ARG A 67 10.10 5.68 22.59
CA ARG A 67 11.55 5.62 22.88
C ARG A 67 11.81 5.18 24.33
N GLU A 68 11.08 5.74 25.31
CA GLU A 68 11.28 5.44 26.73
C GLU A 68 10.82 4.03 27.12
N LEU A 69 9.72 3.53 26.55
CA LEU A 69 9.13 2.25 26.93
C LEU A 69 9.67 1.06 26.11
N PHE A 70 10.02 1.30 24.85
CA PHE A 70 10.34 0.23 23.90
C PHE A 70 11.68 0.40 23.19
N GLU A 71 12.42 1.49 23.49
CA GLU A 71 13.68 1.86 22.81
C GLU A 71 13.53 1.99 21.29
N MET A 72 12.33 2.38 20.82
CA MET A 72 11.98 2.47 19.40
C MET A 72 11.88 3.94 18.98
N ASP A 73 12.62 4.32 17.94
CA ASP A 73 12.52 5.65 17.32
C ASP A 73 11.67 5.55 16.06
N VAL A 74 10.39 5.90 16.18
CA VAL A 74 9.40 5.67 15.14
C VAL A 74 9.01 6.96 14.41
N GLU A 75 8.81 6.84 13.11
CA GLU A 75 8.08 7.83 12.32
C GLU A 75 6.58 7.70 12.64
N LEU A 76 5.97 8.78 13.14
CA LEU A 76 4.54 8.82 13.40
C LEU A 76 3.78 9.29 12.17
N VAL A 77 2.84 8.48 11.71
CA VAL A 77 1.88 8.82 10.65
C VAL A 77 0.48 8.72 11.23
N VAL A 78 -0.35 9.73 11.01
CA VAL A 78 -1.77 9.70 11.39
C VAL A 78 -2.61 9.86 10.13
N LEU A 79 -3.43 8.86 9.83
CA LEU A 79 -4.30 8.81 8.66
C LEU A 79 -5.69 9.33 9.02
N GLY A 80 -6.27 10.17 8.17
CA GLY A 80 -7.69 10.51 8.19
C GLY A 80 -8.52 9.52 7.36
N GLU A 81 -9.82 9.77 7.22
CA GLU A 81 -10.76 8.89 6.51
C GLU A 81 -10.33 8.63 5.05
N ASP A 82 -10.08 9.68 4.29
CA ASP A 82 -9.69 9.58 2.88
C ASP A 82 -8.35 8.88 2.69
N GLU A 83 -7.39 9.17 3.57
CA GLU A 83 -6.05 8.57 3.53
C GLU A 83 -6.09 7.10 3.94
N MET A 84 -6.97 6.73 4.87
CA MET A 84 -7.15 5.35 5.29
C MET A 84 -7.75 4.50 4.17
N ALA A 85 -8.68 5.04 3.39
CA ALA A 85 -9.22 4.38 2.21
C ALA A 85 -8.13 4.09 1.18
N ALA A 86 -7.24 5.06 0.94
CA ALA A 86 -6.08 4.90 0.08
C ALA A 86 -5.04 3.93 0.64
N TYR A 87 -4.81 3.95 1.96
CA TYR A 87 -3.85 3.08 2.64
C TYR A 87 -4.27 1.60 2.63
N ARG A 88 -5.56 1.32 2.80
CA ARG A 88 -6.13 -0.04 2.73
C ARG A 88 -6.19 -0.61 1.31
N GLN A 89 -6.17 0.23 0.28
CA GLN A 89 -5.99 -0.26 -1.07
C GLN A 89 -4.58 -0.86 -1.14
N PRO A 90 -4.43 -2.15 -1.52
CA PRO A 90 -3.10 -2.72 -1.72
C PRO A 90 -2.39 -1.77 -2.67
N ALA A 91 -1.26 -1.24 -2.22
CA ALA A 91 -0.44 -0.37 -3.05
C ALA A 91 -0.36 -1.06 -4.41
N ARG A 92 -1.00 -0.49 -5.43
CA ARG A 92 -0.74 -0.91 -6.81
C ARG A 92 0.75 -0.74 -6.92
N LYS A 93 1.50 -1.85 -6.85
CA LYS A 93 2.94 -1.83 -7.13
C LYS A 93 3.05 -0.96 -8.36
N LYS A 94 3.72 0.20 -8.23
CA LYS A 94 4.07 0.98 -9.43
C LYS A 94 4.63 -0.07 -10.37
N PRO A 95 4.13 -0.21 -11.59
CA PRO A 95 4.64 -1.21 -12.49
C PRO A 95 6.15 -1.00 -12.51
N GLU A 96 6.90 -2.01 -12.01
CA GLU A 96 8.34 -2.04 -12.25
C GLU A 96 8.46 -1.82 -13.73
N PHE A 97 9.22 -0.83 -14.15
CA PHE A 97 9.47 -0.57 -15.55
C PHE A 97 10.07 -1.85 -16.12
N ILE A 98 9.24 -2.67 -16.73
CA ILE A 98 9.69 -3.82 -17.48
C ILE A 98 10.43 -3.21 -18.67
N GLU A 99 11.74 -3.39 -18.74
CA GLU A 99 12.49 -3.03 -19.94
C GLU A 99 11.98 -3.92 -21.07
N PHE A 100 11.08 -3.36 -21.88
CA PHE A 100 10.57 -4.04 -23.04
C PHE A 100 11.70 -4.20 -24.06
N ASN A 101 11.92 -5.40 -24.53
CA ASN A 101 12.83 -5.61 -25.65
C ASN A 101 12.23 -4.95 -26.90
N PRO A 102 12.90 -3.91 -27.49
CA PRO A 102 12.35 -3.15 -28.60
C PRO A 102 12.18 -3.98 -29.90
N GLN A 103 12.63 -5.23 -29.88
CA GLN A 103 12.42 -6.16 -30.98
C GLN A 103 11.08 -6.89 -30.91
N PHE A 104 10.39 -6.91 -29.78
CA PHE A 104 9.11 -7.57 -29.61
C PHE A 104 7.96 -6.61 -29.96
N THR A 105 7.77 -6.40 -31.28
CA THR A 105 6.68 -5.58 -31.82
C THR A 105 5.75 -6.44 -32.67
N PHE A 106 4.50 -6.07 -32.79
CA PHE A 106 3.54 -6.81 -33.63
C PHE A 106 3.97 -6.87 -35.10
N ASP A 107 4.62 -5.83 -35.63
CA ASP A 107 5.11 -5.79 -37.00
C ASP A 107 6.25 -6.78 -37.27
N ARG A 108 7.00 -7.17 -36.25
CA ARG A 108 8.08 -8.13 -36.35
C ARG A 108 7.65 -9.57 -36.04
N PHE A 109 6.40 -9.72 -35.60
CA PHE A 109 5.86 -11.05 -35.30
C PHE A 109 5.53 -11.81 -36.59
N VAL A 110 6.07 -13.02 -36.74
CA VAL A 110 5.78 -13.84 -37.91
C VAL A 110 4.43 -14.52 -37.75
N VAL A 111 3.43 -14.06 -38.48
CA VAL A 111 2.06 -14.60 -38.45
C VAL A 111 1.94 -15.80 -39.40
N GLY A 112 1.53 -16.94 -38.86
CA GLY A 112 1.21 -18.17 -39.58
C GLY A 112 -0.22 -18.66 -39.28
N SER A 113 -0.62 -19.76 -39.92
CA SER A 113 -1.97 -20.34 -39.73
C SER A 113 -2.22 -20.77 -38.28
N SER A 114 -1.19 -21.20 -37.55
CA SER A 114 -1.30 -21.72 -36.17
C SER A 114 -1.32 -20.63 -35.10
N ASN A 115 -0.85 -19.41 -35.38
CA ASN A 115 -0.72 -18.34 -34.39
C ASN A 115 -1.51 -17.07 -34.73
N ARG A 116 -2.18 -17.03 -35.90
CA ARG A 116 -2.95 -15.87 -36.36
C ARG A 116 -4.00 -15.41 -35.35
N PHE A 117 -4.67 -16.36 -34.72
CA PHE A 117 -5.72 -16.05 -33.72
C PHE A 117 -5.10 -15.42 -32.46
N ALA A 118 -4.00 -16.00 -31.97
CA ALA A 118 -3.29 -15.46 -30.80
C ALA A 118 -2.75 -14.05 -31.07
N HIS A 119 -2.19 -13.81 -32.25
CA HIS A 119 -1.73 -12.48 -32.68
C HIS A 119 -2.88 -11.47 -32.73
N ALA A 120 -4.03 -11.82 -33.36
CA ALA A 120 -5.19 -10.94 -33.45
C ALA A 120 -5.78 -10.63 -32.06
N ALA A 121 -5.85 -11.62 -31.16
CA ALA A 121 -6.34 -11.42 -29.80
C ALA A 121 -5.40 -10.51 -28.97
N ALA A 122 -4.09 -10.74 -29.07
CA ALA A 122 -3.10 -9.88 -28.39
C ALA A 122 -3.16 -8.44 -28.89
N LEU A 123 -3.27 -8.23 -30.21
CA LEU A 123 -3.44 -6.91 -30.81
C LEU A 123 -4.74 -6.21 -30.37
N ALA A 124 -5.84 -6.95 -30.26
CA ALA A 124 -7.11 -6.42 -29.76
C ALA A 124 -7.00 -5.95 -28.30
N VAL A 125 -6.32 -6.72 -27.45
CA VAL A 125 -6.06 -6.32 -26.04
C VAL A 125 -5.15 -5.10 -25.97
N ALA A 126 -4.11 -5.02 -26.80
CA ALA A 126 -3.21 -3.89 -26.83
C ALA A 126 -3.89 -2.58 -27.25
N ASN A 127 -4.84 -2.67 -28.19
CA ASN A 127 -5.62 -1.51 -28.65
C ASN A 127 -6.72 -1.09 -27.66
N ASN A 128 -7.40 -2.06 -27.02
CA ASN A 128 -8.50 -1.81 -26.09
C ASN A 128 -8.33 -2.65 -24.81
N PRO A 129 -7.43 -2.23 -23.89
CA PRO A 129 -7.16 -2.97 -22.67
C PRO A 129 -8.42 -3.14 -21.80
N ALA A 130 -8.63 -4.34 -21.29
CA ALA A 130 -9.72 -4.73 -20.38
C ALA A 130 -11.13 -4.79 -21.02
N GLU A 131 -11.30 -4.52 -22.32
CA GLU A 131 -12.63 -4.54 -22.96
C GLU A 131 -12.97 -5.89 -23.59
N THR A 132 -12.08 -6.46 -24.41
CA THR A 132 -12.43 -7.60 -25.28
C THR A 132 -12.02 -8.94 -24.70
N TYR A 133 -10.82 -9.08 -24.20
CA TYR A 133 -10.26 -10.31 -23.61
C TYR A 133 -9.61 -9.99 -22.26
N ASN A 134 -10.35 -10.18 -21.19
CA ASN A 134 -9.83 -9.93 -19.82
C ASN A 134 -10.28 -11.04 -18.86
N PRO A 135 -9.39 -11.99 -18.53
CA PRO A 135 -8.00 -12.11 -18.99
C PRO A 135 -7.84 -12.75 -20.37
N LEU A 136 -6.75 -12.36 -21.09
CA LEU A 136 -6.26 -13.09 -22.24
C LEU A 136 -5.25 -14.15 -21.79
N PHE A 137 -5.51 -15.41 -22.15
CA PHE A 137 -4.63 -16.53 -21.85
C PHE A 137 -4.05 -17.15 -23.11
N ILE A 138 -2.72 -17.06 -23.28
CA ILE A 138 -2.00 -17.61 -24.45
C ILE A 138 -1.20 -18.84 -24.02
N TYR A 139 -1.48 -19.98 -24.64
CA TYR A 139 -0.81 -21.24 -24.36
C TYR A 139 -0.33 -21.93 -25.63
N GLY A 140 0.61 -22.85 -25.48
CA GLY A 140 1.16 -23.64 -26.59
C GLY A 140 2.60 -24.08 -26.32
N PRO A 141 3.18 -24.94 -27.21
CA PRO A 141 4.55 -25.39 -27.11
C PRO A 141 5.58 -24.27 -27.07
N SER A 142 6.81 -24.58 -26.62
CA SER A 142 7.89 -23.62 -26.57
C SER A 142 8.31 -23.18 -28.00
N GLY A 143 8.83 -21.96 -28.12
CA GLY A 143 9.36 -21.44 -29.40
C GLY A 143 8.30 -20.82 -30.36
N LEU A 144 7.02 -20.79 -30.00
CA LEU A 144 5.94 -20.25 -30.87
C LEU A 144 5.71 -18.73 -30.74
N GLY A 145 6.56 -18.01 -30.05
CA GLY A 145 6.46 -16.56 -29.94
C GLY A 145 5.52 -16.06 -28.84
N LYS A 146 5.11 -16.87 -27.85
CA LYS A 146 4.25 -16.43 -26.76
C LYS A 146 4.82 -15.22 -26.03
N THR A 147 6.09 -15.26 -25.68
CA THR A 147 6.77 -14.15 -25.02
C THR A 147 6.78 -12.88 -25.88
N HIS A 148 6.94 -13.01 -27.20
CA HIS A 148 6.89 -11.88 -28.12
C HIS A 148 5.51 -11.18 -28.12
N LEU A 149 4.42 -11.93 -27.96
CA LEU A 149 3.06 -11.38 -27.90
C LEU A 149 2.68 -10.80 -26.53
N LEU A 150 3.42 -11.14 -25.46
CA LEU A 150 3.16 -10.68 -24.10
C LEU A 150 3.90 -9.39 -23.76
N TYR A 151 4.89 -9.01 -24.53
CA TYR A 151 5.70 -7.81 -24.39
C TYR A 151 5.39 -6.82 -25.49
#